data_03d7521b72a0712492557e13c677eef0
#
_entry.id   03d7521b72a0712492557e13c677eef0
#
_cell.length_a   1.000
_cell.length_b   1.000
_cell.length_c   1.000
_cell.angle_alpha   90.00
_cell.angle_beta   90.00
_cell.angle_gamma   90.00
#
_symmetry.space_group_name_H-M   'P 1'
#
loop_
_entity.id
_entity.type
_entity.pdbx_description
1 polymer ?
#
loop_
_entity_poly.entity_id
_entity_poly.type
_entity_poly.pdbx_seq_one_letter_code
_entity_poly.pdbx_strand_id
1 'polypeptide(L)'
;PSDVIGGQNMVIAHNEEDVRTYMEVILSGKIENPVLVDQYLMGKELEVDVISDGKDVLIPGVMQHIERTGVHSGDSIAVYPPYSIGDKMLRTIIDCSEKLALSLGTKGLINIQYLIYQNDLYVIEVNPRASRTVPYISKVTGVPMVDLATRVMVGQPLASLGYGTGLYK
;
A
#
# COMPACT_ATOMS: atom_id res chain seq x y z
N PRO A 1 7.58 -12.31 -11.49
CA PRO A 1 6.47 -13.25 -11.35
C PRO A 1 5.28 -12.60 -10.66
N SER A 2 4.06 -13.01 -10.99
CA SER A 2 2.82 -12.40 -10.46
C SER A 2 2.57 -12.68 -8.97
N ASP A 3 3.24 -13.67 -8.42
CA ASP A 3 3.03 -14.14 -7.03
C ASP A 3 4.34 -14.18 -6.26
N VAL A 4 4.95 -13.00 -6.05
CA VAL A 4 6.20 -12.89 -5.29
C VAL A 4 5.91 -12.34 -3.91
N ILE A 5 6.32 -13.08 -2.89
CA ILE A 5 6.28 -12.64 -1.50
C ILE A 5 7.70 -12.26 -1.07
N GLY A 6 7.86 -11.04 -0.52
CA GLY A 6 9.12 -10.58 0.04
C GLY A 6 10.22 -10.26 -0.98
N GLY A 7 9.87 -9.87 -2.21
CA GLY A 7 10.84 -9.50 -3.25
C GLY A 7 11.68 -10.66 -3.80
N GLN A 8 11.28 -11.88 -3.56
CA GLN A 8 11.96 -13.07 -4.06
C GLN A 8 11.97 -13.07 -5.60
N ASN A 9 13.14 -13.30 -6.22
CA ASN A 9 13.33 -13.23 -7.68
C ASN A 9 13.12 -11.83 -8.31
N MET A 10 13.16 -10.77 -7.52
CA MET A 10 13.24 -9.40 -8.01
C MET A 10 14.71 -8.98 -8.11
N VAL A 11 15.07 -8.41 -9.25
CA VAL A 11 16.42 -7.92 -9.51
C VAL A 11 16.37 -6.52 -10.10
N ILE A 12 17.35 -5.70 -9.73
CA ILE A 12 17.54 -4.37 -10.33
C ILE A 12 18.55 -4.52 -11.44
N ALA A 13 18.13 -4.19 -12.67
CA ALA A 13 19.00 -4.12 -13.83
C ALA A 13 19.47 -2.68 -14.02
N HIS A 14 20.77 -2.47 -14.21
CA HIS A 14 21.36 -1.14 -14.35
C HIS A 14 21.57 -0.74 -15.81
N ASN A 15 21.52 -1.70 -16.71
CA ASN A 15 21.74 -1.52 -18.15
C ASN A 15 21.02 -2.63 -18.95
N GLU A 16 21.02 -2.50 -20.26
CA GLU A 16 20.37 -3.45 -21.17
C GLU A 16 20.99 -4.86 -21.13
N GLU A 17 22.30 -4.96 -20.89
CA GLU A 17 23.00 -6.25 -20.79
C GLU A 17 22.55 -7.03 -19.55
N ASP A 18 22.38 -6.34 -18.41
CA ASP A 18 21.82 -6.95 -17.20
C ASP A 18 20.41 -7.51 -17.47
N VAL A 19 19.57 -6.73 -18.16
CA VAL A 19 18.20 -7.18 -18.53
C VAL A 19 18.28 -8.44 -19.38
N ARG A 20 19.14 -8.48 -20.40
CA ARG A 20 19.30 -9.66 -21.26
C ARG A 20 19.73 -10.89 -20.47
N THR A 21 20.77 -10.73 -19.64
CA THR A 21 21.30 -11.81 -18.81
C THR A 21 20.24 -12.38 -17.88
N TYR A 22 19.50 -11.51 -17.18
CA TYR A 22 18.43 -11.94 -16.29
C TYR A 22 17.28 -12.61 -17.03
N MET A 23 16.91 -12.08 -18.20
CA MET A 23 15.86 -12.69 -19.02
C MET A 23 16.27 -14.06 -19.55
N GLU A 24 17.53 -14.27 -19.95
CA GLU A 24 18.03 -15.58 -20.36
C GLU A 24 17.95 -16.62 -19.23
N VAL A 25 18.36 -16.22 -18.01
CA VAL A 25 18.25 -17.07 -16.82
C VAL A 25 16.79 -17.41 -16.51
N ILE A 26 15.94 -16.42 -16.55
CA ILE A 26 14.51 -16.58 -16.29
C ILE A 26 13.87 -17.48 -17.35
N LEU A 27 14.14 -17.24 -18.65
CA LEU A 27 13.56 -17.98 -19.76
C LEU A 27 14.12 -19.42 -19.90
N SER A 28 15.29 -19.70 -19.33
CA SER A 28 15.84 -21.06 -19.28
C SER A 28 15.06 -22.00 -18.34
N GLY A 29 14.30 -21.41 -17.41
CA GLY A 29 13.37 -22.13 -16.55
C GLY A 29 11.99 -22.30 -17.20
N LYS A 30 11.16 -23.20 -16.65
CA LYS A 30 9.74 -23.26 -17.01
C LYS A 30 9.03 -22.09 -16.34
N ILE A 31 8.82 -20.99 -17.10
CA ILE A 31 8.05 -19.84 -16.59
C ILE A 31 6.60 -20.04 -17.01
N GLU A 32 5.74 -20.15 -16.01
CA GLU A 32 4.29 -20.21 -16.21
C GLU A 32 3.64 -18.82 -16.21
N ASN A 33 4.33 -17.81 -15.63
CA ASN A 33 3.79 -16.46 -15.43
C ASN A 33 4.61 -15.40 -16.19
N PRO A 34 3.97 -14.31 -16.67
CA PRO A 34 4.68 -13.22 -17.34
C PRO A 34 5.68 -12.53 -16.38
N VAL A 35 6.75 -11.99 -16.96
CA VAL A 35 7.77 -11.22 -16.25
C VAL A 35 7.37 -9.74 -16.31
N LEU A 36 7.27 -9.12 -15.14
CA LEU A 36 7.05 -7.68 -15.03
C LEU A 36 8.41 -6.96 -15.03
N VAL A 37 8.53 -5.93 -15.85
CA VAL A 37 9.70 -5.05 -15.92
C VAL A 37 9.23 -3.62 -15.69
N ASP A 38 9.66 -3.03 -14.59
CA ASP A 38 9.28 -1.68 -14.18
C ASP A 38 10.48 -0.76 -14.05
N GLN A 39 10.23 0.52 -14.12
CA GLN A 39 11.24 1.52 -13.80
C GLN A 39 11.51 1.52 -12.28
N TYR A 40 12.80 1.40 -11.91
CA TYR A 40 13.20 1.52 -10.52
C TYR A 40 13.28 3.01 -10.12
N LEU A 41 12.43 3.42 -9.19
CA LEU A 41 12.38 4.77 -8.66
C LEU A 41 12.82 4.78 -7.20
N MET A 42 13.84 5.57 -6.87
CA MET A 42 14.29 5.78 -5.48
C MET A 42 13.54 6.96 -4.87
N GLY A 43 12.55 6.69 -4.04
CA GLY A 43 11.71 7.70 -3.42
C GLY A 43 11.40 7.40 -1.96
N LYS A 44 10.37 8.08 -1.45
CA LYS A 44 9.84 7.86 -0.11
C LYS A 44 8.67 6.90 -0.18
N GLU A 45 8.77 5.77 0.51
CA GLU A 45 7.68 4.81 0.58
C GLU A 45 6.71 5.14 1.72
N LEU A 46 5.44 4.93 1.45
CA LEU A 46 4.35 5.12 2.41
C LEU A 46 3.39 3.96 2.33
N GLU A 47 2.70 3.75 3.43
CA GLU A 47 1.69 2.71 3.56
C GLU A 47 0.44 3.29 4.20
N VAL A 48 -0.72 2.94 3.63
CA VAL A 48 -2.03 3.37 4.11
C VAL A 48 -2.92 2.15 4.26
N ASP A 49 -3.39 1.92 5.46
CA ASP A 49 -4.45 0.95 5.72
C ASP A 49 -5.78 1.68 5.79
N VAL A 50 -6.74 1.28 4.98
CA VAL A 50 -8.07 1.88 4.93
C VAL A 50 -9.15 0.84 5.20
N ILE A 51 -10.31 1.30 5.66
CA ILE A 51 -11.54 0.51 5.76
C ILE A 51 -12.57 1.12 4.82
N SER A 52 -13.13 0.30 3.93
CA SER A 52 -14.21 0.72 3.02
C SER A 52 -15.45 -0.12 3.24
N ASP A 53 -16.62 0.50 3.25
CA ASP A 53 -17.92 -0.17 3.21
C ASP A 53 -18.55 -0.17 1.81
N GLY A 54 -17.83 0.35 0.81
CA GLY A 54 -18.24 0.51 -0.58
C GLY A 54 -18.91 1.86 -0.87
N LYS A 55 -19.11 2.69 0.16
CA LYS A 55 -19.64 4.06 0.06
C LYS A 55 -18.74 5.05 0.80
N ASP A 56 -18.39 4.74 2.03
CA ASP A 56 -17.50 5.52 2.87
C ASP A 56 -16.14 4.81 3.00
N VAL A 57 -15.08 5.61 3.15
CA VAL A 57 -13.70 5.14 3.27
C VAL A 57 -13.03 5.81 4.45
N LEU A 58 -12.80 5.07 5.51
CA LEU A 58 -12.08 5.53 6.70
C LEU A 58 -10.58 5.30 6.52
N ILE A 59 -9.80 6.35 6.72
CA ILE A 59 -8.33 6.32 6.71
C ILE A 59 -7.85 6.65 8.14
N PRO A 60 -7.44 5.68 8.95
CA PRO A 60 -6.97 5.95 10.32
C PRO A 60 -5.69 6.76 10.35
N GLY A 61 -4.80 6.55 9.36
CA GLY A 61 -3.57 7.30 9.26
C GLY A 61 -2.72 6.88 8.07
N VAL A 62 -1.71 7.70 7.78
CA VAL A 62 -0.69 7.43 6.76
C VAL A 62 0.62 7.15 7.47
N MET A 63 1.29 6.07 7.13
CA MET A 63 2.59 5.69 7.67
C MET A 63 3.68 5.93 6.64
N GLN A 64 4.86 6.32 7.10
CA GLN A 64 6.03 6.50 6.25
C GLN A 64 7.10 5.48 6.62
N HIS A 65 7.73 4.85 5.62
CA HIS A 65 8.89 3.99 5.83
C HIS A 65 10.16 4.83 6.00
N ILE A 66 11.06 4.37 6.86
CA ILE A 66 12.37 5.02 7.08
C ILE A 66 13.39 4.50 6.07
N GLU A 67 13.30 3.23 5.71
CA GLU A 67 14.21 2.58 4.78
C GLU A 67 14.05 3.11 3.36
N ARG A 68 15.09 2.85 2.57
CA ARG A 68 15.09 3.20 1.14
C ARG A 68 14.15 2.29 0.35
N THR A 69 13.71 2.78 -0.79
CA THR A 69 12.93 2.01 -1.76
C THR A 69 13.57 0.67 -2.09
N GLY A 70 12.75 -0.38 -2.11
CA GLY A 70 13.17 -1.73 -2.42
C GLY A 70 13.42 -2.60 -1.19
N VAL A 71 13.29 -2.07 0.02
CA VAL A 71 13.21 -2.88 1.24
C VAL A 71 11.76 -3.32 1.42
N HIS A 72 11.55 -4.63 1.57
CA HIS A 72 10.21 -5.17 1.76
C HIS A 72 9.51 -4.52 2.97
N SER A 73 8.24 -4.16 2.84
CA SER A 73 7.49 -3.45 3.88
C SER A 73 7.51 -4.17 5.25
N GLY A 74 7.62 -5.49 5.25
CA GLY A 74 7.74 -6.28 6.47
C GLY A 74 9.07 -6.19 7.20
N ASP A 75 10.11 -5.71 6.53
CA ASP A 75 11.46 -5.52 7.07
C ASP A 75 11.75 -4.03 7.29
N SER A 76 10.78 -3.16 6.98
CA SER A 76 10.88 -1.71 7.12
C SER A 76 10.32 -1.23 8.45
N ILE A 77 10.90 -0.14 8.96
CA ILE A 77 10.37 0.61 10.09
C ILE A 77 9.34 1.61 9.57
N ALA A 78 8.09 1.41 9.94
CA ALA A 78 7.02 2.36 9.65
C ALA A 78 6.84 3.33 10.81
N VAL A 79 6.75 4.63 10.52
CA VAL A 79 6.50 5.68 11.50
C VAL A 79 5.16 6.36 11.23
N TYR A 80 4.48 6.72 12.31
CA TYR A 80 3.24 7.48 12.31
C TYR A 80 3.31 8.63 13.34
N PRO A 81 2.88 9.85 12.99
CA PRO A 81 2.50 10.33 11.65
C PRO A 81 3.70 10.43 10.69
N PRO A 82 3.48 10.58 9.37
CA PRO A 82 4.58 10.73 8.42
C PRO A 82 5.36 12.01 8.72
N TYR A 83 6.68 11.90 8.85
CA TYR A 83 7.53 13.00 9.33
C TYR A 83 8.06 13.94 8.23
N SER A 84 8.02 13.51 6.98
CA SER A 84 8.61 14.28 5.87
C SER A 84 7.64 14.54 4.71
N ILE A 85 6.35 14.42 4.96
CA ILE A 85 5.29 14.58 3.96
C ILE A 85 4.52 15.87 4.27
N GLY A 86 4.53 16.81 3.30
CA GLY A 86 3.77 18.04 3.43
C GLY A 86 2.28 17.86 3.20
N ASP A 87 1.47 18.79 3.73
CA ASP A 87 0.00 18.73 3.71
C ASP A 87 -0.61 18.55 2.32
N LYS A 88 -0.02 19.14 1.30
CA LYS A 88 -0.50 19.00 -0.09
C LYS A 88 -0.40 17.55 -0.55
N MET A 89 0.75 16.91 -0.33
CA MET A 89 0.97 15.52 -0.71
C MET A 89 0.11 14.59 0.16
N LEU A 90 -0.01 14.87 1.45
CA LEU A 90 -0.88 14.10 2.34
C LEU A 90 -2.34 14.10 1.85
N ARG A 91 -2.88 15.26 1.45
CA ARG A 91 -4.22 15.33 0.83
C ARG A 91 -4.31 14.50 -0.45
N THR A 92 -3.29 14.56 -1.31
CA THR A 92 -3.25 13.76 -2.54
C THR A 92 -3.29 12.26 -2.23
N ILE A 93 -2.56 11.80 -1.21
CA ILE A 93 -2.57 10.39 -0.77
C ILE A 93 -3.96 9.98 -0.28
N ILE A 94 -4.60 10.82 0.53
CA ILE A 94 -5.94 10.57 1.06
C ILE A 94 -6.95 10.44 -0.09
N ASP A 95 -7.00 11.43 -0.98
CA ASP A 95 -7.92 11.46 -2.13
C ASP A 95 -7.69 10.23 -3.07
N CYS A 96 -6.44 9.86 -3.28
CA CYS A 96 -6.08 8.71 -4.09
C CYS A 96 -6.54 7.39 -3.42
N SER A 97 -6.33 7.27 -2.10
CA SER A 97 -6.73 6.10 -1.32
C SER A 97 -8.25 5.89 -1.32
N GLU A 98 -9.01 6.97 -1.17
CA GLU A 98 -10.47 6.94 -1.25
C GLU A 98 -10.95 6.46 -2.64
N LYS A 99 -10.41 7.05 -3.70
CA LYS A 99 -10.75 6.68 -5.08
C LYS A 99 -10.42 5.23 -5.39
N LEU A 100 -9.25 4.75 -4.98
CA LEU A 100 -8.84 3.36 -5.17
C LEU A 100 -9.76 2.39 -4.43
N ALA A 101 -10.05 2.66 -3.15
CA ALA A 101 -10.90 1.82 -2.33
C ALA A 101 -12.31 1.68 -2.93
N LEU A 102 -12.90 2.81 -3.36
CA LEU A 102 -14.24 2.82 -3.98
C LEU A 102 -14.24 2.17 -5.36
N SER A 103 -13.22 2.43 -6.19
CA SER A 103 -13.12 1.87 -7.54
C SER A 103 -12.98 0.34 -7.55
N LEU A 104 -12.31 -0.22 -6.54
CA LEU A 104 -12.17 -1.66 -6.38
C LEU A 104 -13.44 -2.33 -5.84
N GLY A 105 -14.38 -1.55 -5.32
CA GLY A 105 -15.61 -2.07 -4.71
C GLY A 105 -15.38 -2.95 -3.49
N THR A 106 -14.21 -2.85 -2.87
CA THR A 106 -13.84 -3.68 -1.72
C THR A 106 -14.60 -3.25 -0.48
N LYS A 107 -15.09 -4.23 0.29
CA LYS A 107 -15.66 -4.02 1.63
C LYS A 107 -14.74 -4.68 2.66
N GLY A 108 -14.29 -3.88 3.63
CA GLY A 108 -13.32 -4.29 4.64
C GLY A 108 -11.99 -3.57 4.51
N LEU A 109 -10.91 -4.25 4.88
CA LEU A 109 -9.55 -3.69 4.90
C LEU A 109 -8.90 -3.70 3.51
N ILE A 110 -8.21 -2.61 3.21
CA ILE A 110 -7.38 -2.46 2.03
C ILE A 110 -6.06 -1.84 2.47
N ASN A 111 -4.95 -2.45 2.06
CA ASN A 111 -3.62 -1.90 2.24
C ASN A 111 -3.12 -1.34 0.91
N ILE A 112 -2.64 -0.11 0.93
CA ILE A 112 -2.13 0.58 -0.26
C ILE A 112 -0.70 1.02 0.01
N GLN A 113 0.21 0.66 -0.88
CA GLN A 113 1.60 1.07 -0.83
C GLN A 113 1.88 2.11 -1.90
N TYR A 114 2.48 3.21 -1.47
CA TYR A 114 2.80 4.36 -2.30
C TYR A 114 4.29 4.64 -2.32
N LEU A 115 4.72 5.27 -3.41
CA LEU A 115 6.04 5.85 -3.56
C LEU A 115 5.89 7.33 -3.95
N ILE A 116 6.63 8.21 -3.28
CA ILE A 116 6.78 9.60 -3.72
C ILE A 116 8.16 9.75 -4.37
N TYR A 117 8.16 10.10 -5.64
CA TYR A 117 9.37 10.39 -6.40
C TYR A 117 9.20 11.71 -7.15
N GLN A 118 10.15 12.64 -7.00
CA GLN A 118 10.14 13.97 -7.63
C GLN A 118 8.82 14.75 -7.45
N ASN A 119 8.21 14.65 -6.28
CA ASN A 119 6.89 15.21 -5.91
C ASN A 119 5.68 14.59 -6.61
N ASP A 120 5.85 13.52 -7.37
CA ASP A 120 4.76 12.73 -7.93
C ASP A 120 4.46 11.53 -7.05
N LEU A 121 3.17 11.17 -6.95
CA LEU A 121 2.69 10.04 -6.20
C LEU A 121 2.50 8.84 -7.14
N TYR A 122 3.12 7.73 -6.79
CA TYR A 122 3.00 6.45 -7.49
C TYR A 122 2.34 5.42 -6.58
N VAL A 123 1.49 4.58 -7.15
CA VAL A 123 0.93 3.41 -6.47
C VAL A 123 1.84 2.23 -6.76
N ILE A 124 2.41 1.60 -5.73
CA ILE A 124 3.23 0.39 -5.87
C ILE A 124 2.30 -0.82 -5.99
N GLU A 125 1.43 -0.99 -4.98
CA GLU A 125 0.47 -2.09 -4.96
C GLU A 125 -0.75 -1.76 -4.09
N VAL A 126 -1.84 -2.48 -4.36
CA VAL A 126 -3.08 -2.43 -3.58
C VAL A 126 -3.46 -3.84 -3.18
N ASN A 127 -3.57 -4.06 -1.88
CA ASN A 127 -3.86 -5.37 -1.30
C ASN A 127 -5.22 -5.32 -0.58
N PRO A 128 -6.30 -5.91 -1.12
CA PRO A 128 -7.61 -5.93 -0.47
C PRO A 128 -7.65 -6.99 0.67
N ARG A 129 -6.85 -6.77 1.68
CA ARG A 129 -6.67 -7.62 2.86
C ARG A 129 -6.11 -6.82 4.03
N ALA A 130 -6.12 -7.40 5.23
CA ALA A 130 -5.36 -6.87 6.36
C ALA A 130 -3.85 -6.87 6.06
N SER A 131 -3.17 -5.85 6.55
CA SER A 131 -1.71 -5.74 6.54
C SER A 131 -1.10 -6.04 7.92
N ARG A 132 0.22 -6.13 7.97
CA ARG A 132 0.96 -6.26 9.23
C ARG A 132 0.94 -4.98 10.06
N THR A 133 0.69 -3.84 9.45
CA THR A 133 0.64 -2.53 10.10
C THR A 133 -0.71 -2.24 10.76
N VAL A 134 -1.77 -2.99 10.45
CA VAL A 134 -3.12 -2.82 11.06
C VAL A 134 -3.10 -2.82 12.59
N PRO A 135 -2.43 -3.74 13.30
CA PRO A 135 -2.37 -3.70 14.76
C PRO A 135 -1.66 -2.45 15.30
N TYR A 136 -0.61 -2.00 14.61
CA TYR A 136 0.13 -0.81 14.99
C TYR A 136 -0.72 0.45 14.81
N ILE A 137 -1.27 0.68 13.62
CA ILE A 137 -2.06 1.88 13.34
C ILE A 137 -3.34 1.92 14.20
N SER A 138 -3.97 0.77 14.45
CA SER A 138 -5.10 0.68 15.37
C SER A 138 -4.74 1.15 16.77
N LYS A 139 -3.57 0.77 17.27
CA LYS A 139 -3.12 1.11 18.62
C LYS A 139 -2.77 2.60 18.76
N VAL A 140 -2.06 3.16 17.78
CA VAL A 140 -1.59 4.56 17.85
C VAL A 140 -2.69 5.57 17.56
N THR A 141 -3.71 5.21 16.77
CA THR A 141 -4.85 6.08 16.46
C THR A 141 -6.07 5.85 17.37
N GLY A 142 -6.11 4.71 18.07
CA GLY A 142 -7.27 4.31 18.84
C GLY A 142 -8.44 3.78 18.00
N VAL A 143 -8.27 3.66 16.69
CA VAL A 143 -9.31 3.12 15.77
C VAL A 143 -9.26 1.59 15.77
N PRO A 144 -10.32 0.88 16.21
CA PRO A 144 -10.32 -0.58 16.28
C PRO A 144 -10.56 -1.19 14.89
N MET A 145 -9.53 -1.14 14.03
CA MET A 145 -9.66 -1.43 12.60
C MET A 145 -10.20 -2.82 12.30
N VAL A 146 -9.78 -3.84 13.03
CA VAL A 146 -10.22 -5.23 12.78
C VAL A 146 -11.71 -5.39 13.13
N ASP A 147 -12.16 -4.82 14.26
CA ASP A 147 -13.58 -4.85 14.65
C ASP A 147 -14.44 -4.10 13.62
N LEU A 148 -14.04 -2.89 13.25
CA LEU A 148 -14.76 -2.09 12.25
C LEU A 148 -14.83 -2.79 10.90
N ALA A 149 -13.72 -3.32 10.41
CA ALA A 149 -13.68 -4.04 9.14
C ALA A 149 -14.58 -5.29 9.16
N THR A 150 -14.58 -6.03 10.26
CA THR A 150 -15.45 -7.19 10.43
C THR A 150 -16.93 -6.79 10.37
N ARG A 151 -17.31 -5.72 11.08
CA ARG A 151 -18.69 -5.20 11.06
C ARG A 151 -19.10 -4.73 9.66
N VAL A 152 -18.20 -4.03 8.96
CA VAL A 152 -18.41 -3.59 7.59
C VAL A 152 -18.60 -4.78 6.64
N MET A 153 -17.79 -5.82 6.78
CA MET A 153 -17.90 -7.05 5.96
C MET A 153 -19.22 -7.79 6.16
N VAL A 154 -19.82 -7.71 7.35
CA VAL A 154 -21.16 -8.26 7.62
C VAL A 154 -22.30 -7.27 7.35
N GLY A 155 -21.99 -6.12 6.70
CA GLY A 155 -22.97 -5.19 6.16
C GLY A 155 -23.32 -3.99 7.03
N GLN A 156 -22.58 -3.71 8.11
CA GLN A 156 -22.79 -2.48 8.90
C GLN A 156 -22.07 -1.29 8.23
N PRO A 157 -22.75 -0.20 7.88
CA PRO A 157 -22.11 0.98 7.30
C PRO A 157 -21.20 1.68 8.30
N LEU A 158 -20.06 2.23 7.84
CA LEU A 158 -19.13 3.01 8.66
C LEU A 158 -19.81 4.17 9.39
N ALA A 159 -20.72 4.86 8.72
CA ALA A 159 -21.49 5.95 9.32
C ALA A 159 -22.31 5.50 10.54
N SER A 160 -22.87 4.29 10.53
CA SER A 160 -23.61 3.74 11.69
C SER A 160 -22.70 3.38 12.88
N LEU A 161 -21.41 3.22 12.61
CA LEU A 161 -20.38 2.94 13.61
C LEU A 161 -19.69 4.21 14.14
N GLY A 162 -20.16 5.40 13.68
CA GLY A 162 -19.63 6.69 14.10
C GLY A 162 -18.41 7.17 13.31
N TYR A 163 -18.12 6.55 12.16
CA TYR A 163 -16.99 6.91 11.30
C TYR A 163 -17.47 7.40 9.94
N GLY A 164 -16.75 8.36 9.36
CA GLY A 164 -17.01 8.92 8.04
C GLY A 164 -15.85 8.70 7.08
N THR A 165 -16.03 9.22 5.86
CA THR A 165 -14.99 9.21 4.83
C THR A 165 -13.85 10.17 5.17
N GLY A 166 -12.63 9.78 4.86
CA GLY A 166 -11.42 10.57 4.96
C GLY A 166 -10.49 10.18 6.10
N LEU A 167 -9.52 11.06 6.33
CA LEU A 167 -8.54 10.89 7.40
C LEU A 167 -9.21 11.08 8.76
N TYR A 168 -9.03 10.09 9.62
CA TYR A 168 -9.47 10.16 11.02
C TYR A 168 -8.72 11.26 11.78
N LYS A 169 -9.44 12.06 12.56
CA LYS A 169 -8.91 13.20 13.33
C LYS A 169 -9.01 12.95 14.83
#